data_e3fd65eb53c25fa8b9b8eb735560ef46
#
_entry.id   e3fd65eb53c25fa8b9b8eb735560ef46
#
_cell.length_a   1.000
_cell.length_b   1.000
_cell.length_c   1.000
_cell.angle_alpha   90.00
_cell.angle_beta   90.00
_cell.angle_gamma   90.00
#
_symmetry.space_group_name_H-M   'P 1'
#
loop_
_entity.id
_entity.type
_entity.pdbx_description
1 polymer ?
#
loop_
_entity_poly.entity_id
_entity_poly.type
_entity_poly.pdbx_seq_one_letter_code
_entity_poly.pdbx_strand_id
1 'polypeptide(L)'
;MSPGGGARSARSAGLILFRCSGGEVEVLLVHPGGPLWAKRDHGAWSIPKGEYPADEDPLSAARREFAEELGSPAPDGEAIDLGEVRQKAGKVVCAWAVAGDLDPATITSNTFTMQWPPRSGRTQEFPEVDRAQWFGLSEARERINPAQAALLERLREAVER
;
A
#
# COMPACT_ATOMS: atom_id res chain seq x y z
N MET A 1 -12.09 -21.29 -19.58
CA MET A 1 -11.58 -20.80 -19.02
C MET A 1 -10.89 -20.92 -18.10
N SER A 2 -10.24 -20.78 -18.04
CA SER A 2 -9.61 -21.00 -17.10
C SER A 2 -9.52 -20.19 -16.14
N PRO A 3 -10.25 -20.20 -15.49
CA PRO A 3 -10.28 -19.44 -14.39
C PRO A 3 -9.02 -19.45 -13.67
N GLY A 4 -8.38 -20.43 -13.81
CA GLY A 4 -7.21 -20.48 -13.10
C GLY A 4 -6.28 -19.39 -13.46
N GLY A 5 -6.37 -18.93 -14.66
CA GLY A 5 -5.50 -17.88 -15.08
C GLY A 5 -5.61 -16.67 -14.23
N GLY A 6 -6.82 -16.30 -13.94
CA GLY A 6 -7.03 -15.15 -13.13
C GLY A 6 -6.44 -15.31 -11.77
N ALA A 7 -6.61 -16.45 -11.21
CA ALA A 7 -6.14 -16.64 -9.87
C ALA A 7 -4.63 -16.46 -9.77
N ARG A 8 -3.93 -16.82 -10.82
CA ARG A 8 -2.53 -16.71 -10.72
C ARG A 8 -1.99 -15.38 -11.00
N SER A 9 -2.74 -14.51 -11.58
CA SER A 9 -2.23 -13.23 -11.91
C SER A 9 -1.80 -12.49 -10.71
N ALA A 10 -2.40 -12.69 -9.57
CA ALA A 10 -1.95 -12.09 -8.32
C ALA A 10 -1.37 -10.69 -8.50
N ARG A 11 -2.09 -9.84 -9.22
CA ARG A 11 -1.65 -8.48 -9.43
C ARG A 11 -2.30 -7.56 -8.43
N SER A 12 -1.50 -6.65 -7.87
CA SER A 12 -1.98 -5.62 -6.96
C SER A 12 -1.74 -4.27 -7.57
N ALA A 13 -2.57 -3.31 -7.19
CA ALA A 13 -2.41 -1.94 -7.60
C ALA A 13 -2.37 -1.09 -6.34
N GLY A 14 -1.48 -0.10 -6.32
CA GLY A 14 -1.31 0.74 -5.15
C GLY A 14 -1.12 2.20 -5.51
N LEU A 15 -1.27 3.05 -4.50
CA LEU A 15 -1.17 4.48 -4.69
C LEU A 15 -0.37 5.08 -3.55
N ILE A 16 0.68 5.83 -3.90
CA ILE A 16 1.50 6.52 -2.91
C ILE A 16 1.02 7.96 -2.84
N LEU A 17 0.56 8.37 -1.67
CA LEU A 17 0.27 9.77 -1.42
C LEU A 17 1.58 10.42 -0.99
N PHE A 18 1.93 11.54 -1.62
CA PHE A 18 3.17 12.23 -1.25
C PHE A 18 2.91 13.71 -1.11
N ARG A 19 3.78 14.36 -0.36
CA ARG A 19 3.73 15.80 -0.16
C ARG A 19 5.15 16.31 0.01
N CYS A 20 5.34 17.62 -0.16
CA CYS A 20 6.62 18.25 0.12
C CYS A 20 6.50 19.03 1.40
N SER A 21 7.40 18.79 2.34
CA SER A 21 7.38 19.45 3.63
C SER A 21 8.80 19.93 3.91
N GLY A 22 8.96 21.25 4.05
CA GLY A 22 10.28 21.81 4.32
C GLY A 22 11.30 21.54 3.23
N GLY A 23 10.83 21.42 1.98
CA GLY A 23 11.73 21.16 0.86
C GLY A 23 12.02 19.68 0.64
N GLU A 24 11.43 18.79 1.45
CA GLU A 24 11.66 17.36 1.31
C GLU A 24 10.38 16.65 0.95
N VAL A 25 10.51 15.58 0.16
CA VAL A 25 9.38 14.74 -0.20
C VAL A 25 9.10 13.78 0.94
N GLU A 26 7.83 13.71 1.33
CA GLU A 26 7.36 12.73 2.30
C GLU A 26 6.32 11.84 1.64
N VAL A 27 6.28 10.58 2.06
CA VAL A 27 5.31 9.62 1.55
C VAL A 27 4.52 9.04 2.71
N LEU A 28 3.27 8.71 2.45
CA LEU A 28 2.40 8.08 3.44
C LEU A 28 2.48 6.58 3.24
N LEU A 29 2.95 5.87 4.25
CA LEU A 29 2.99 4.42 4.24
C LEU A 29 2.03 3.89 5.29
N VAL A 30 1.60 2.65 5.10
CA VAL A 30 0.67 1.99 6.00
C VAL A 30 1.34 0.79 6.64
N HIS A 31 0.97 0.53 7.89
CA HIS A 31 1.47 -0.63 8.62
C HIS A 31 0.40 -1.72 8.60
N PRO A 32 0.75 -2.94 8.18
CA PRO A 32 -0.24 -4.00 8.15
C PRO A 32 -0.72 -4.35 9.55
N GLY A 33 -2.03 -4.58 9.67
CA GLY A 33 -2.62 -4.91 10.94
C GLY A 33 -2.59 -6.41 11.23
N GLY A 34 -3.05 -6.75 12.41
CA GLY A 34 -3.12 -8.13 12.84
C GLY A 34 -1.92 -8.56 13.65
N PRO A 35 -2.05 -9.71 14.34
CA PRO A 35 -1.03 -10.13 15.30
C PRO A 35 0.30 -10.52 14.67
N LEU A 36 0.31 -10.93 13.41
CA LEU A 36 1.56 -11.36 12.78
C LEU A 36 2.51 -10.20 12.51
N TRP A 37 1.97 -8.98 12.41
CA TRP A 37 2.75 -7.80 12.09
C TRP A 37 2.90 -6.84 13.25
N ALA A 38 2.21 -7.11 14.37
CA ALA A 38 2.08 -6.13 15.44
C ALA A 38 3.41 -5.61 15.98
N LYS A 39 4.45 -6.44 15.99
CA LYS A 39 5.74 -6.04 16.51
C LYS A 39 6.79 -5.81 15.43
N ARG A 40 6.39 -5.81 14.17
CA ARG A 40 7.32 -5.61 13.08
C ARG A 40 7.25 -4.17 12.61
N ASP A 41 8.41 -3.61 12.30
CA ASP A 41 8.50 -2.21 11.91
C ASP A 41 9.40 -2.09 10.68
N HIS A 42 10.68 -2.35 10.82
CA HIS A 42 11.65 -2.21 9.74
C HIS A 42 11.28 -3.19 8.62
N GLY A 43 11.11 -2.66 7.40
CA GLY A 43 10.77 -3.50 6.26
C GLY A 43 9.33 -4.01 6.24
N ALA A 44 8.50 -3.57 7.19
CA ALA A 44 7.14 -4.07 7.32
C ALA A 44 6.07 -3.16 6.73
N TRP A 45 6.39 -1.90 6.51
CA TRP A 45 5.42 -0.94 5.99
C TRP A 45 5.24 -1.11 4.49
N SER A 46 4.13 -0.62 3.98
CA SER A 46 3.77 -0.81 2.58
C SER A 46 3.08 0.43 2.05
N ILE A 47 3.05 0.56 0.72
CA ILE A 47 2.12 1.50 0.11
C ILE A 47 0.70 0.91 0.26
N PRO A 48 -0.33 1.75 0.33
CA PRO A 48 -1.71 1.25 0.28
C PRO A 48 -1.93 0.53 -1.04
N LYS A 49 -2.31 -0.73 -1.01
CA LYS A 49 -2.48 -1.53 -2.22
C LYS A 49 -3.32 -2.75 -1.95
N GLY A 50 -3.84 -3.32 -3.00
CA GLY A 50 -4.54 -4.59 -2.89
C GLY A 50 -4.71 -5.25 -4.23
N GLU A 51 -5.12 -6.50 -4.20
CA GLU A 51 -5.32 -7.28 -5.42
C GLU A 51 -6.57 -6.81 -6.15
N TYR A 52 -6.55 -6.93 -7.45
CA TYR A 52 -7.68 -6.54 -8.27
C TYR A 52 -7.91 -7.54 -9.39
N PRO A 53 -9.17 -7.68 -9.83
CA PRO A 53 -9.48 -8.62 -10.91
C PRO A 53 -9.03 -8.09 -12.26
N ALA A 54 -8.85 -8.99 -13.21
CA ALA A 54 -8.31 -8.65 -14.51
C ALA A 54 -9.16 -7.64 -15.29
N ASP A 55 -10.46 -7.57 -14.96
CA ASP A 55 -11.34 -6.65 -15.67
C ASP A 55 -11.47 -5.28 -15.03
N GLU A 56 -10.74 -5.03 -13.95
CA GLU A 56 -10.74 -3.72 -13.32
C GLU A 56 -9.54 -2.92 -13.81
N ASP A 57 -9.76 -1.63 -14.10
CA ASP A 57 -8.67 -0.74 -14.49
C ASP A 57 -7.68 -0.60 -13.33
N PRO A 58 -6.37 -0.77 -13.57
CA PRO A 58 -5.40 -0.77 -12.47
C PRO A 58 -5.37 0.52 -11.66
N LEU A 59 -5.45 1.69 -12.30
CA LEU A 59 -5.45 2.94 -11.53
C LEU A 59 -6.72 3.08 -10.72
N SER A 60 -7.85 2.68 -11.26
CA SER A 60 -9.10 2.68 -10.51
C SER A 60 -9.00 1.75 -9.32
N ALA A 61 -8.36 0.59 -9.50
CA ALA A 61 -8.15 -0.35 -8.41
C ALA A 61 -7.26 0.26 -7.33
N ALA A 62 -6.19 0.96 -7.74
CA ALA A 62 -5.30 1.61 -6.79
C ALA A 62 -6.06 2.64 -5.94
N ARG A 63 -6.93 3.43 -6.57
CA ARG A 63 -7.73 4.42 -5.85
C ARG A 63 -8.73 3.76 -4.91
N ARG A 64 -9.34 2.66 -5.35
CA ARG A 64 -10.28 1.93 -4.52
C ARG A 64 -9.59 1.33 -3.30
N GLU A 65 -8.42 0.72 -3.50
CA GLU A 65 -7.67 0.12 -2.40
C GLU A 65 -7.21 1.17 -1.41
N PHE A 66 -6.80 2.34 -1.90
CA PHE A 66 -6.42 3.44 -1.02
C PHE A 66 -7.60 3.81 -0.10
N ALA A 67 -8.79 3.96 -0.70
CA ALA A 67 -9.97 4.33 0.07
C ALA A 67 -10.34 3.25 1.10
N GLU A 68 -10.21 1.99 0.72
CA GLU A 68 -10.55 0.90 1.63
C GLU A 68 -9.58 0.80 2.79
N GLU A 69 -8.30 1.04 2.53
CA GLU A 69 -7.28 0.91 3.58
C GLU A 69 -7.18 2.12 4.47
N LEU A 70 -7.52 3.30 3.96
CA LEU A 70 -7.38 4.53 4.73
C LEU A 70 -8.70 5.16 5.15
N GLY A 71 -9.80 4.70 4.58
CA GLY A 71 -11.11 5.19 4.98
C GLY A 71 -11.53 6.49 4.34
N SER A 72 -10.74 7.00 3.39
CA SER A 72 -11.12 8.19 2.63
C SER A 72 -10.51 8.09 1.24
N PRO A 73 -11.14 8.74 0.24
CA PRO A 73 -10.63 8.64 -1.12
C PRO A 73 -9.31 9.39 -1.26
N ALA A 74 -8.48 8.93 -2.20
CA ALA A 74 -7.27 9.65 -2.55
C ALA A 74 -7.65 10.98 -3.17
N PRO A 75 -6.80 12.02 -3.02
CA PRO A 75 -7.09 13.30 -3.66
C PRO A 75 -7.16 13.16 -5.17
N ASP A 76 -8.02 13.96 -5.79
CA ASP A 76 -8.03 14.07 -7.24
C ASP A 76 -6.74 14.80 -7.65
N GLY A 77 -6.21 14.43 -8.76
CA GLY A 77 -5.00 15.06 -9.23
C GLY A 77 -4.28 14.12 -10.17
N GLU A 78 -3.17 14.61 -10.69
CA GLU A 78 -2.39 13.82 -11.63
C GLU A 78 -1.83 12.58 -10.95
N ALA A 79 -2.03 11.43 -11.57
CA ALA A 79 -1.45 10.19 -11.09
C ALA A 79 -0.17 9.92 -11.87
N ILE A 80 0.94 9.91 -11.16
CA ILE A 80 2.25 9.68 -11.77
C ILE A 80 2.49 8.18 -11.80
N ASP A 81 2.65 7.61 -12.99
CA ASP A 81 2.86 6.17 -13.14
C ASP A 81 4.27 5.82 -12.67
N LEU A 82 4.38 4.96 -11.69
CA LEU A 82 5.66 4.51 -11.15
C LEU A 82 6.05 3.12 -11.62
N GLY A 83 5.23 2.51 -12.48
CA GLY A 83 5.56 1.20 -13.01
C GLY A 83 5.27 0.07 -12.04
N GLU A 84 5.96 -1.02 -12.22
CA GLU A 84 5.69 -2.24 -11.46
C GLU A 84 6.91 -2.68 -10.67
N VAL A 85 6.67 -3.35 -9.57
CA VAL A 85 7.70 -4.08 -8.85
C VAL A 85 7.18 -5.49 -8.59
N ARG A 86 8.09 -6.43 -8.39
CA ARG A 86 7.74 -7.82 -8.15
C ARG A 86 8.07 -8.16 -6.71
N GLN A 87 7.09 -8.68 -6.00
CA GLN A 87 7.27 -9.12 -4.63
C GLN A 87 7.51 -10.62 -4.59
N LYS A 88 7.72 -11.15 -3.40
CA LYS A 88 7.93 -12.58 -3.21
C LYS A 88 6.79 -13.36 -3.81
N ALA A 89 7.06 -14.57 -4.23
CA ALA A 89 6.08 -15.45 -4.85
C ALA A 89 5.58 -14.92 -6.18
N GLY A 90 6.32 -14.00 -6.80
CA GLY A 90 5.98 -13.50 -8.13
C GLY A 90 4.84 -12.52 -8.19
N LYS A 91 4.34 -12.05 -7.05
CA LYS A 91 3.26 -11.05 -7.07
C LYS A 91 3.77 -9.75 -7.66
N VAL A 92 2.97 -9.15 -8.52
CA VAL A 92 3.32 -7.90 -9.18
C VAL A 92 2.48 -6.77 -8.59
N VAL A 93 3.14 -5.68 -8.24
CA VAL A 93 2.46 -4.47 -7.75
C VAL A 93 2.72 -3.34 -8.73
N CYS A 94 1.66 -2.79 -9.31
CA CYS A 94 1.78 -1.58 -10.11
C CYS A 94 1.35 -0.40 -9.24
N ALA A 95 2.00 0.73 -9.40
CA ALA A 95 1.78 1.85 -8.48
C ALA A 95 1.77 3.18 -9.18
N TRP A 96 1.03 4.10 -8.59
CA TRP A 96 0.98 5.50 -9.02
C TRP A 96 1.22 6.38 -7.80
N ALA A 97 1.62 7.62 -8.03
CA ALA A 97 1.80 8.59 -6.96
C ALA A 97 0.90 9.79 -7.23
N VAL A 98 0.28 10.30 -6.18
CA VAL A 98 -0.58 11.47 -6.25
C VAL A 98 -0.16 12.42 -5.14
N ALA A 99 -0.07 13.72 -5.46
CA ALA A 99 0.26 14.71 -4.45
C ALA A 99 -0.98 15.03 -3.60
N GLY A 100 -0.78 15.16 -2.30
CA GLY A 100 -1.88 15.53 -1.41
C GLY A 100 -1.50 15.36 0.04
N ASP A 101 -2.48 15.56 0.91
CA ASP A 101 -2.27 15.47 2.34
C ASP A 101 -3.39 14.66 2.97
N LEU A 102 -3.10 14.09 4.12
CA LEU A 102 -4.07 13.31 4.86
C LEU A 102 -3.55 13.19 6.28
N ASP A 103 -4.46 13.38 7.25
CA ASP A 103 -4.10 13.23 8.66
C ASP A 103 -4.11 11.74 9.01
N PRO A 104 -2.95 11.15 9.33
CA PRO A 104 -2.90 9.72 9.62
C PRO A 104 -3.75 9.31 10.82
N ALA A 105 -4.08 10.24 11.70
CA ALA A 105 -4.88 9.93 12.88
C ALA A 105 -6.33 9.65 12.53
N THR A 106 -6.77 9.99 11.31
CA THR A 106 -8.18 9.84 10.92
C THR A 106 -8.47 8.60 10.11
N ILE A 107 -7.48 7.72 9.91
CA ILE A 107 -7.69 6.57 9.04
C ILE A 107 -8.66 5.56 9.65
N THR A 108 -9.39 4.88 8.78
CA THR A 108 -10.28 3.79 9.17
C THR A 108 -10.17 2.72 8.10
N SER A 109 -9.59 1.60 8.45
CA SER A 109 -9.28 0.54 7.50
C SER A 109 -10.38 -0.50 7.46
N ASN A 110 -10.52 -1.18 6.32
CA ASN A 110 -11.29 -2.41 6.25
C ASN A 110 -10.66 -3.44 7.17
N THR A 111 -11.41 -4.47 7.48
CA THR A 111 -10.95 -5.52 8.39
C THR A 111 -10.83 -6.85 7.65
N PHE A 112 -10.11 -7.76 8.26
CA PHE A 112 -10.04 -9.14 7.82
C PHE A 112 -10.17 -10.05 9.03
N THR A 113 -10.54 -11.31 8.81
CA THR A 113 -10.65 -12.28 9.89
C THR A 113 -9.56 -13.32 9.75
N MET A 114 -9.08 -13.83 10.88
CA MET A 114 -8.16 -14.96 10.87
C MET A 114 -8.33 -15.74 12.13
N GLN A 115 -7.92 -17.01 12.09
CA GLN A 115 -7.93 -17.81 13.29
C GLN A 115 -6.84 -17.31 14.22
N TRP A 116 -7.23 -16.97 15.42
CA TRP A 116 -6.28 -16.50 16.41
C TRP A 116 -6.81 -16.76 17.82
N PRO A 117 -6.04 -17.34 18.73
CA PRO A 117 -4.66 -17.82 18.51
C PRO A 117 -4.61 -18.96 17.49
N PRO A 118 -3.41 -19.31 17.01
CA PRO A 118 -3.30 -20.39 16.03
C PRO A 118 -3.89 -21.68 16.56
N ARG A 119 -4.63 -22.38 15.70
CA ARG A 119 -5.25 -23.68 16.02
C ARG A 119 -6.25 -23.62 17.17
N SER A 120 -6.76 -22.43 17.48
CA SER A 120 -7.71 -22.30 18.58
C SER A 120 -9.14 -22.61 18.15
N GLY A 121 -9.41 -22.63 16.86
CA GLY A 121 -10.78 -22.75 16.35
C GLY A 121 -11.56 -21.48 16.47
N ARG A 122 -10.96 -20.40 16.96
CA ARG A 122 -11.63 -19.11 17.09
C ARG A 122 -11.14 -18.18 16.00
N THR A 123 -12.05 -17.37 15.46
CA THR A 123 -11.66 -16.33 14.52
C THR A 123 -11.79 -14.97 15.17
N GLN A 124 -10.90 -14.06 14.82
CA GLN A 124 -10.94 -12.68 15.28
C GLN A 124 -10.80 -11.75 14.10
N GLU A 125 -11.35 -10.55 14.25
CA GLU A 125 -11.30 -9.55 13.22
C GLU A 125 -10.21 -8.55 13.55
N PHE A 126 -9.41 -8.19 12.56
CA PHE A 126 -8.32 -7.24 12.69
C PHE A 126 -8.38 -6.23 11.56
N PRO A 127 -7.91 -5.00 11.75
CA PRO A 127 -7.84 -4.05 10.63
C PRO A 127 -6.78 -4.48 9.62
N GLU A 128 -7.05 -4.26 8.35
CA GLU A 128 -6.05 -4.50 7.30
C GLU A 128 -4.84 -3.62 7.52
N VAL A 129 -5.08 -2.37 7.95
CA VAL A 129 -4.04 -1.39 8.25
C VAL A 129 -4.29 -0.90 9.67
N ASP A 130 -3.32 -1.01 10.55
CA ASP A 130 -3.50 -0.55 11.92
C ASP A 130 -3.01 0.87 12.14
N ARG A 131 -2.20 1.41 11.26
CA ARG A 131 -1.77 2.81 11.34
C ARG A 131 -1.13 3.25 10.03
N ALA A 132 -1.09 4.54 9.83
CA ALA A 132 -0.40 5.15 8.70
C ALA A 132 0.51 6.22 9.24
N GLN A 133 1.56 6.56 8.49
CA GLN A 133 2.51 7.55 8.95
C GLN A 133 3.24 8.17 7.78
N TRP A 134 3.54 9.44 7.89
CA TRP A 134 4.35 10.15 6.90
C TRP A 134 5.83 9.91 7.20
N PHE A 135 6.59 9.61 6.16
CA PHE A 135 8.04 9.42 6.28
C PHE A 135 8.73 10.21 5.18
N GLY A 136 9.86 10.84 5.52
CA GLY A 136 10.76 11.33 4.48
C GLY A 136 11.31 10.13 3.70
N LEU A 137 11.80 10.36 2.49
CA LEU A 137 12.20 9.26 1.62
C LEU A 137 13.29 8.39 2.22
N SER A 138 14.22 9.00 2.96
CA SER A 138 15.32 8.24 3.56
C SER A 138 14.80 7.23 4.57
N GLU A 139 13.93 7.67 5.46
CA GLU A 139 13.36 6.77 6.47
C GLU A 139 12.37 5.80 5.84
N ALA A 140 11.60 6.26 4.86
CA ALA A 140 10.67 5.39 4.17
C ALA A 140 11.37 4.19 3.56
N ARG A 141 12.59 4.40 3.05
CA ARG A 141 13.34 3.32 2.42
C ARG A 141 13.66 2.21 3.42
N GLU A 142 13.88 2.57 4.67
CA GLU A 142 14.17 1.59 5.72
C GLU A 142 12.91 0.90 6.22
N ARG A 143 11.79 1.60 6.19
CA ARG A 143 10.54 1.08 6.75
C ARG A 143 9.75 0.23 5.76
N ILE A 144 9.86 0.55 4.48
CA ILE A 144 9.02 -0.09 3.46
C ILE A 144 9.49 -1.51 3.18
N ASN A 145 8.54 -2.36 2.79
CA ASN A 145 8.84 -3.69 2.29
C ASN A 145 9.92 -3.57 1.21
N PRO A 146 11.05 -4.27 1.35
CA PRO A 146 12.17 -4.09 0.41
C PRO A 146 11.79 -4.28 -1.05
N ALA A 147 10.81 -5.13 -1.34
CA ALA A 147 10.40 -5.36 -2.73
C ALA A 147 9.73 -4.13 -3.33
N GLN A 148 9.30 -3.17 -2.50
CA GLN A 148 8.66 -1.96 -2.97
C GLN A 148 9.61 -0.76 -3.00
N ALA A 149 10.83 -0.92 -2.52
CA ALA A 149 11.74 0.22 -2.36
C ALA A 149 12.03 0.94 -3.67
N ALA A 150 12.04 0.24 -4.79
CA ALA A 150 12.28 0.88 -6.09
C ALA A 150 11.22 1.92 -6.42
N LEU A 151 10.01 1.78 -5.88
CA LEU A 151 8.95 2.75 -6.13
C LEU A 151 9.30 4.11 -5.54
N LEU A 152 10.00 4.13 -4.41
CA LEU A 152 10.40 5.38 -3.77
C LEU A 152 11.43 6.12 -4.62
N GLU A 153 12.37 5.39 -5.22
CA GLU A 153 13.35 5.99 -6.11
C GLU A 153 12.71 6.55 -7.36
N ARG A 154 11.76 5.83 -7.92
CA ARG A 154 11.05 6.29 -9.11
C ARG A 154 10.24 7.55 -8.81
N LEU A 155 9.64 7.61 -7.62
CA LEU A 155 8.92 8.80 -7.19
C LEU A 155 9.87 9.98 -7.06
N ARG A 156 11.01 9.77 -6.40
CA ARG A 156 11.99 10.84 -6.23
C ARG A 156 12.41 11.40 -7.59
N GLU A 157 12.71 10.53 -8.54
CA GLU A 157 13.10 10.97 -9.86
C GLU A 157 12.00 11.75 -10.58
N ALA A 158 10.76 11.30 -10.42
CA ALA A 158 9.64 11.95 -11.07
C ALA A 158 9.37 13.35 -10.52
N VAL A 159 9.55 13.50 -9.21
CA VAL A 159 9.27 14.78 -8.55
C VAL A 159 10.40 15.78 -8.75
N GLU A 160 11.62 15.31 -8.93
CA GLU A 160 12.77 16.19 -9.08
C GLU A 160 12.95 16.74 -10.51
N ARG A 161 12.14 16.31 -11.43
CA ARG A 161 12.26 16.79 -12.82
C ARG A 161 11.82 18.21 -13.00
#